data_23ec45114621632f631e210e28708b5a
#
_entry.id   23ec45114621632f631e210e28708b5a
#
_cell.length_a   1.000
_cell.length_b   1.000
_cell.length_c   1.000
_cell.angle_alpha   90.00
_cell.angle_beta   90.00
_cell.angle_gamma   90.00
#
_symmetry.space_group_name_H-M   'P 1'
#
loop_
_entity.id
_entity.type
_entity.pdbx_description
1 polymer ?
#
loop_
_entity_poly.entity_id
_entity_poly.type
_entity_poly.pdbx_seq_one_letter_code
_entity_poly.pdbx_strand_id
1 'polypeptide(L)'
;MKVDQLANAVMKELLAYSQDVTDVLKEECLDVAKATVTTLKSTSPRRTGKYARAWKQTTTFERQDDIRVTVHNSRYQLTHLLENGHALVNGGRVAGIPHIGPAEQQASELLERKVKTRISGL
;
A
#
# COMPACT_ATOMS: atom_id res chain seq x y z
N MET A 1 25.89 -3.31 -38.58
CA MET A 1 24.47 -3.14 -38.17
C MET A 1 23.98 -1.81 -38.71
N LYS A 2 22.81 -1.76 -39.30
CA LYS A 2 22.19 -0.51 -39.73
C LYS A 2 21.67 0.24 -38.51
N VAL A 3 21.58 1.58 -38.61
CA VAL A 3 21.14 2.46 -37.53
C VAL A 3 19.71 2.12 -37.06
N ASP A 4 18.80 1.82 -37.99
CA ASP A 4 17.43 1.45 -37.68
C ASP A 4 17.33 0.12 -36.96
N GLN A 5 18.18 -0.85 -37.27
CA GLN A 5 18.24 -2.13 -36.56
C GLN A 5 18.76 -1.95 -35.14
N LEU A 6 19.76 -1.07 -34.95
CA LEU A 6 20.27 -0.77 -33.61
C LEU A 6 19.20 -0.08 -32.75
N ALA A 7 18.49 0.89 -33.31
CA ALA A 7 17.39 1.59 -32.63
C ALA A 7 16.29 0.62 -32.21
N ASN A 8 15.91 -0.31 -33.07
CA ASN A 8 14.90 -1.32 -32.75
C ASN A 8 15.37 -2.27 -31.64
N ALA A 9 16.64 -2.68 -31.65
CA ALA A 9 17.22 -3.52 -30.61
C ALA A 9 17.22 -2.80 -29.25
N VAL A 10 17.61 -1.52 -29.20
CA VAL A 10 17.61 -0.71 -27.98
C VAL A 10 16.19 -0.54 -27.45
N MET A 11 15.22 -0.22 -28.33
CA MET A 11 13.80 -0.09 -27.93
C MET A 11 13.27 -1.38 -27.33
N LYS A 12 13.59 -2.53 -27.90
CA LYS A 12 13.16 -3.81 -27.40
C LYS A 12 13.69 -4.08 -25.99
N GLU A 13 14.97 -3.77 -25.74
CA GLU A 13 15.59 -3.92 -24.44
C GLU A 13 14.98 -2.97 -23.40
N LEU A 14 14.72 -1.71 -23.78
CA LEU A 14 14.08 -0.74 -22.90
C LEU A 14 12.67 -1.16 -22.52
N LEU A 15 11.89 -1.69 -23.46
CA LEU A 15 10.54 -2.18 -23.20
C LEU A 15 10.57 -3.37 -22.24
N ALA A 16 11.50 -4.31 -22.45
CA ALA A 16 11.67 -5.45 -21.55
C ALA A 16 12.04 -5.01 -20.13
N TYR A 17 12.99 -4.07 -20.00
CA TYR A 17 13.38 -3.52 -18.70
C TYR A 17 12.20 -2.79 -18.02
N SER A 18 11.44 -2.00 -18.76
CA SER A 18 10.26 -1.30 -18.26
C SER A 18 9.21 -2.29 -17.75
N GLN A 19 9.01 -3.41 -18.44
CA GLN A 19 8.08 -4.45 -18.00
C GLN A 19 8.56 -5.12 -16.72
N ASP A 20 9.85 -5.42 -16.60
CA ASP A 20 10.43 -5.99 -15.40
C ASP A 20 10.28 -5.07 -14.19
N VAL A 21 10.50 -3.76 -14.37
CA VAL A 21 10.28 -2.75 -13.33
C VAL A 21 8.82 -2.72 -12.92
N THR A 22 7.89 -2.73 -13.88
CA THR A 22 6.45 -2.74 -13.61
C THR A 22 6.04 -3.97 -12.82
N ASP A 23 6.54 -5.14 -13.18
CA ASP A 23 6.23 -6.39 -12.49
C ASP A 23 6.72 -6.34 -11.04
N VAL A 24 7.92 -5.82 -10.80
CA VAL A 24 8.47 -5.61 -9.45
C VAL A 24 7.58 -4.67 -8.64
N LEU A 25 7.17 -3.54 -9.22
CA LEU A 25 6.31 -2.57 -8.56
C LEU A 25 4.98 -3.21 -8.13
N LYS A 26 4.36 -3.99 -9.02
CA LYS A 26 3.10 -4.67 -8.72
C LYS A 26 3.24 -5.69 -7.60
N GLU A 27 4.26 -6.53 -7.67
CA GLU A 27 4.53 -7.53 -6.65
C GLU A 27 4.76 -6.89 -5.28
N GLU A 28 5.59 -5.86 -5.22
CA GLU A 28 5.89 -5.18 -3.96
C GLU A 28 4.70 -4.39 -3.42
N CYS A 29 3.86 -3.81 -4.28
CA CYS A 29 2.61 -3.19 -3.85
C CYS A 29 1.70 -4.20 -3.14
N LEU A 30 1.54 -5.38 -3.70
CA LEU A 30 0.72 -6.43 -3.11
C LEU A 30 1.31 -6.93 -1.78
N ASP A 31 2.62 -7.14 -1.72
CA ASP A 31 3.29 -7.58 -0.51
C ASP A 31 3.23 -6.54 0.61
N VAL A 32 3.45 -5.27 0.29
CA VAL A 32 3.38 -4.18 1.27
C VAL A 32 1.95 -3.98 1.75
N ALA A 33 0.95 -4.08 0.88
CA ALA A 33 -0.46 -4.02 1.27
C ALA A 33 -0.80 -5.13 2.26
N LYS A 34 -0.35 -6.35 1.99
CA LYS A 34 -0.54 -7.49 2.89
C LYS A 34 0.13 -7.27 4.25
N ALA A 35 1.36 -6.79 4.26
CA ALA A 35 2.09 -6.45 5.49
C ALA A 35 1.39 -5.35 6.27
N THR A 36 0.84 -4.34 5.59
CA THR A 36 0.11 -3.23 6.19
C THR A 36 -1.19 -3.72 6.84
N VAL A 37 -1.92 -4.62 6.19
CA VAL A 37 -3.10 -5.25 6.79
C VAL A 37 -2.73 -5.97 8.08
N THR A 38 -1.65 -6.74 8.08
CA THR A 38 -1.17 -7.44 9.27
C THR A 38 -0.81 -6.46 10.38
N THR A 39 -0.10 -5.39 10.07
CA THR A 39 0.27 -4.34 11.01
C THR A 39 -0.97 -3.68 11.61
N LEU A 40 -1.94 -3.29 10.78
CA LEU A 40 -3.17 -2.65 11.24
C LEU A 40 -4.01 -3.59 12.12
N LYS A 41 -4.05 -4.87 11.81
CA LYS A 41 -4.73 -5.85 12.67
C LYS A 41 -4.11 -5.92 14.07
N SER A 42 -2.80 -5.72 14.17
CA SER A 42 -2.11 -5.78 15.47
C SER A 42 -2.09 -4.44 16.21
N THR A 43 -2.13 -3.31 15.52
CA THR A 43 -2.00 -1.97 16.11
C THR A 43 -3.32 -1.24 16.31
N SER A 44 -4.40 -1.70 15.69
CA SER A 44 -5.72 -1.06 15.81
C SER A 44 -6.30 -1.22 17.21
N PRO A 45 -7.12 -0.23 17.68
CA PRO A 45 -7.80 -0.36 18.96
C PRO A 45 -8.64 -1.63 19.07
N ARG A 46 -8.58 -2.31 20.22
CA ARG A 46 -9.15 -3.65 20.40
C ARG A 46 -10.18 -3.72 21.55
N ARG A 47 -11.28 -3.00 21.45
CA ARG A 47 -12.34 -3.16 22.44
C ARG A 47 -12.98 -4.57 22.38
N THR A 48 -13.42 -4.99 21.17
CA THR A 48 -13.99 -6.31 20.91
C THR A 48 -13.16 -7.14 19.94
N GLY A 49 -12.18 -6.52 19.31
CA GLY A 49 -11.37 -7.11 18.25
C GLY A 49 -12.04 -7.11 16.87
N LYS A 50 -13.31 -6.75 16.77
CA LYS A 50 -14.05 -6.76 15.49
C LYS A 50 -13.47 -5.77 14.50
N TYR A 51 -13.17 -4.54 14.96
CA TYR A 51 -12.55 -3.53 14.12
C TYR A 51 -11.16 -3.95 13.65
N ALA A 52 -10.31 -4.42 14.56
CA ALA A 52 -8.95 -4.84 14.23
C ALA A 52 -8.95 -6.00 13.22
N ARG A 53 -9.88 -6.93 13.31
CA ARG A 53 -9.99 -8.06 12.37
C ARG A 53 -10.59 -7.69 11.02
N ALA A 54 -11.21 -6.54 10.91
CA ALA A 54 -11.94 -6.13 9.71
C ALA A 54 -11.05 -5.48 8.63
N TRP A 55 -9.76 -5.33 8.88
CA TRP A 55 -8.81 -4.83 7.87
C TRP A 55 -8.60 -5.84 6.76
N LYS A 56 -8.61 -5.34 5.53
CA LYS A 56 -8.39 -6.15 4.33
C LYS A 56 -7.80 -5.32 3.20
N GLN A 57 -7.26 -6.00 2.19
CA GLN A 57 -6.76 -5.37 0.98
C GLN A 57 -7.61 -5.80 -0.22
N THR A 58 -7.75 -4.89 -1.17
CA THR A 58 -8.45 -5.17 -2.43
C THR A 58 -7.68 -4.48 -3.56
N THR A 59 -7.43 -5.22 -4.64
CA THR A 59 -6.93 -4.62 -5.88
C THR A 59 -8.12 -3.93 -6.55
N THR A 60 -8.16 -2.60 -6.48
CA THR A 60 -9.27 -1.80 -7.02
C THR A 60 -9.11 -1.49 -8.49
N PHE A 61 -7.89 -1.61 -9.01
CA PHE A 61 -7.56 -1.31 -10.39
C PHE A 61 -6.26 -2.00 -10.76
N GLU A 62 -6.23 -2.62 -11.93
CA GLU A 62 -4.99 -3.18 -12.48
C GLU A 62 -4.99 -3.10 -14.01
N ARG A 63 -3.88 -2.59 -14.55
CA ARG A 63 -3.55 -2.62 -15.97
C ARG A 63 -2.16 -3.21 -16.13
N GLN A 64 -1.72 -3.37 -17.37
CA GLN A 64 -0.38 -3.87 -17.67
C GLN A 64 0.73 -3.02 -17.01
N ASP A 65 0.53 -1.71 -16.92
CA ASP A 65 1.51 -0.74 -16.44
C ASP A 65 1.10 0.01 -15.17
N ASP A 66 0.03 -0.40 -14.51
CA ASP A 66 -0.46 0.28 -13.31
C ASP A 66 -1.19 -0.69 -12.39
N ILE A 67 -1.15 -0.41 -11.09
CA ILE A 67 -1.90 -1.15 -10.08
C ILE A 67 -2.31 -0.20 -8.95
N ARG A 68 -3.51 -0.41 -8.42
CA ARG A 68 -3.99 0.26 -7.21
C ARG A 68 -4.53 -0.77 -6.24
N VAL A 69 -3.89 -0.84 -5.08
CA VAL A 69 -4.30 -1.73 -4.00
C VAL A 69 -4.77 -0.85 -2.85
N THR A 70 -6.00 -1.08 -2.41
CA THR A 70 -6.59 -0.34 -1.29
C THR A 70 -6.60 -1.21 -0.05
N VAL A 71 -6.02 -0.69 1.03
CA VAL A 71 -6.15 -1.28 2.37
C VAL A 71 -7.31 -0.55 3.04
N HIS A 72 -8.33 -1.29 3.44
CA HIS A 72 -9.56 -0.71 3.97
C HIS A 72 -10.15 -1.58 5.08
N ASN A 73 -11.07 -0.98 5.82
CA ASN A 73 -11.77 -1.65 6.91
C ASN A 73 -13.25 -1.74 6.59
N SER A 74 -13.85 -2.91 6.78
CA SER A 74 -15.29 -3.09 6.56
C SER A 74 -16.14 -2.26 7.53
N ARG A 75 -15.56 -1.81 8.64
CA ARG A 75 -16.18 -0.88 9.59
C ARG A 75 -15.67 0.54 9.38
N TYR A 76 -15.74 1.03 8.16
CA TYR A 76 -15.16 2.31 7.73
C TYR A 76 -15.68 3.51 8.52
N GLN A 77 -16.89 3.46 9.05
CA GLN A 77 -17.47 4.53 9.86
C GLN A 77 -16.67 4.77 11.15
N LEU A 78 -15.95 3.77 11.65
CA LEU A 78 -15.16 3.87 12.87
C LEU A 78 -13.76 4.42 12.65
N THR A 79 -13.24 4.40 11.44
CA THR A 79 -11.82 4.74 11.15
C THR A 79 -11.47 6.15 11.61
N HIS A 80 -12.25 7.16 11.22
CA HIS A 80 -12.01 8.54 11.63
C HIS A 80 -12.13 8.75 13.12
N LEU A 81 -13.16 8.16 13.73
CA LEU A 81 -13.43 8.31 15.15
C LEU A 81 -12.31 7.72 15.99
N LEU A 82 -11.81 6.56 15.60
CA LEU A 82 -10.74 5.87 16.33
C LEU A 82 -9.38 6.50 16.09
N GLU A 83 -9.10 6.96 14.89
CA GLU A 83 -7.82 7.61 14.56
C GLU A 83 -7.68 8.99 15.20
N ASN A 84 -8.71 9.82 15.10
CA ASN A 84 -8.67 11.25 15.45
C ASN A 84 -9.41 11.58 16.75
N GLY A 85 -10.16 10.64 17.29
CA GLY A 85 -11.06 10.88 18.42
C GLY A 85 -12.35 11.56 17.97
N HIS A 86 -13.22 11.85 18.91
CA HIS A 86 -14.51 12.47 18.63
C HIS A 86 -15.04 13.25 19.84
N ALA A 87 -15.91 14.22 19.57
CA ALA A 87 -16.58 15.00 20.61
C ALA A 87 -17.69 14.18 21.26
N LEU A 88 -17.85 14.35 22.58
CA LEU A 88 -18.96 13.76 23.34
C LEU A 88 -20.17 14.67 23.31
N VAL A 89 -21.39 14.09 23.39
CA VAL A 89 -22.65 14.83 23.38
C VAL A 89 -22.75 15.78 24.58
N ASN A 90 -22.25 15.37 25.73
CA ASN A 90 -22.32 16.12 26.99
C ASN A 90 -21.09 17.01 27.24
N GLY A 91 -20.32 17.30 26.21
CA GLY A 91 -19.05 18.05 26.31
C GLY A 91 -17.87 17.12 26.51
N GLY A 92 -16.66 17.67 26.31
CA GLY A 92 -15.44 16.88 26.33
C GLY A 92 -15.20 16.15 25.01
N ARG A 93 -14.13 15.35 24.98
CA ARG A 93 -13.68 14.67 23.77
C ARG A 93 -13.02 13.33 24.12
N VAL A 94 -13.31 12.31 23.34
CA VAL A 94 -12.57 11.06 23.38
C VAL A 94 -11.31 11.22 22.52
N ALA A 95 -10.12 10.94 23.08
CA ALA A 95 -8.86 11.02 22.38
C ALA A 95 -8.78 9.94 21.32
N GLY A 96 -8.18 10.28 20.16
CA GLY A 96 -7.88 9.32 19.11
C GLY A 96 -6.72 8.41 19.49
N ILE A 97 -6.66 7.25 18.82
CA ILE A 97 -5.53 6.33 18.91
C ILE A 97 -4.95 6.20 17.50
N PRO A 98 -3.88 6.96 17.17
CA PRO A 98 -3.31 6.91 15.84
C PRO A 98 -2.81 5.51 15.50
N HIS A 99 -3.31 4.94 14.42
CA HIS A 99 -2.90 3.63 13.91
C HIS A 99 -2.81 3.63 12.37
N ILE A 100 -3.64 4.43 11.69
CA ILE A 100 -3.66 4.53 10.22
C ILE A 100 -2.47 5.36 9.74
N GLY A 101 -2.23 6.55 10.31
CA GLY A 101 -1.11 7.40 9.95
C GLY A 101 0.25 6.72 10.06
N PRO A 102 0.58 6.12 11.23
CA PRO A 102 1.82 5.36 11.35
C PRO A 102 1.93 4.17 10.38
N ALA A 103 0.85 3.44 10.14
CA ALA A 103 0.85 2.32 9.20
C ALA A 103 1.07 2.79 7.76
N GLU A 104 0.46 3.90 7.36
CA GLU A 104 0.65 4.50 6.05
C GLU A 104 2.11 4.93 5.82
N GLN A 105 2.72 5.57 6.82
CA GLN A 105 4.11 5.98 6.74
C GLN A 105 5.05 4.76 6.64
N GLN A 106 4.83 3.75 7.46
CA GLN A 106 5.61 2.51 7.41
C GLN A 106 5.47 1.81 6.07
N ALA A 107 4.27 1.76 5.51
CA ALA A 107 4.00 1.17 4.20
C ALA A 107 4.76 1.89 3.10
N SER A 108 4.73 3.23 3.10
CA SER A 108 5.42 4.05 2.11
C SER A 108 6.94 3.83 2.15
N GLU A 109 7.53 3.84 3.34
CA GLU A 109 8.95 3.62 3.53
C GLU A 109 9.36 2.20 3.13
N LEU A 110 8.58 1.21 3.51
CA LEU A 110 8.84 -0.19 3.18
C LEU A 110 8.76 -0.43 1.68
N LEU A 111 7.74 0.11 1.01
CA LEU A 111 7.56 -0.02 -0.43
C LEU A 111 8.75 0.60 -1.18
N GLU A 112 9.14 1.82 -0.82
CA GLU A 112 10.28 2.49 -1.43
C GLU A 112 11.56 1.68 -1.30
N ARG A 113 11.86 1.18 -0.10
CA ARG A 113 13.06 0.39 0.17
C ARG A 113 13.08 -0.92 -0.62
N LYS A 114 11.97 -1.66 -0.61
CA LYS A 114 11.86 -2.94 -1.29
C LYS A 114 11.96 -2.80 -2.81
N VAL A 115 11.31 -1.78 -3.36
CA VAL A 115 11.35 -1.50 -4.80
C VAL A 115 12.77 -1.11 -5.22
N LYS A 116 13.44 -0.20 -4.49
CA LYS A 116 14.81 0.20 -4.79
C LYS A 116 15.77 -0.99 -4.77
N THR A 117 15.65 -1.85 -3.77
CA THR A 117 16.50 -3.03 -3.63
C THR A 117 16.33 -3.98 -4.82
N ARG A 118 15.09 -4.26 -5.22
CA ARG A 118 14.82 -5.18 -6.33
C ARG A 118 15.20 -4.59 -7.68
N ILE A 119 14.93 -3.31 -7.91
CA ILE A 119 15.28 -2.65 -9.17
C ILE A 119 16.80 -2.62 -9.35
N SER A 120 17.55 -2.41 -8.27
CA SER A 120 19.03 -2.44 -8.32
C SER A 120 19.59 -3.79 -8.78
N GLY A 121 18.85 -4.87 -8.62
CA GLY A 121 19.24 -6.21 -9.02
C GLY A 121 18.81 -6.61 -10.43
N LEU A 122 18.11 -5.75 -11.14
CA LEU A 122 17.65 -6.04 -12.50
C LEU A 122 18.75 -5.90 -13.55
#